data_3b937f91d9624e26cc115e8009da65b3
#
_entry.id   3b937f91d9624e26cc115e8009da65b3
#
_cell.length_a   1.000
_cell.length_b   1.000
_cell.length_c   1.000
_cell.angle_alpha   90.00
_cell.angle_beta   90.00
_cell.angle_gamma   90.00
#
_symmetry.space_group_name_H-M   'P 1'
#
loop_
_entity.id
_entity.type
_entity.pdbx_description
1 polymer ?
#
loop_
_entity_poly.entity_id
_entity_poly.type
_entity_poly.pdbx_seq_one_letter_code
_entity_poly.pdbx_strand_id
1 'polypeptide(L)'
;MLVRQKIQGTQLNSLRVTRIFILVMVVVALLTGCKVYTFNGASIPGNVKTVRVQYIENKARYQNNQLSPQLTERLRQKITSQTKLTQVNSEDADYDISGYISQYDVSTSGISNQQVATNRLTVAVNLILKDRKTPGAQERNISASRSFDFSASLTLPQAEQQLNDEIVRNLADEIFNQLFSDW
;
A
#
# COMPACT_ATOMS: atom_id res chain seq x y z
N MET A 1 69.37 -16.24 -25.98
CA MET A 1 68.19 -17.02 -25.53
C MET A 1 67.33 -16.36 -24.45
N LEU A 2 67.81 -15.32 -23.82
CA LEU A 2 67.17 -14.58 -22.69
C LEU A 2 66.11 -13.54 -23.10
N VAL A 3 66.13 -13.00 -24.31
CA VAL A 3 65.21 -11.95 -24.78
C VAL A 3 63.80 -12.47 -25.07
N ARG A 4 63.66 -13.74 -25.49
CA ARG A 4 62.34 -14.35 -25.80
C ARG A 4 61.45 -14.64 -24.59
N GLN A 5 62.04 -14.91 -23.41
CA GLN A 5 61.26 -15.13 -22.18
C GLN A 5 60.64 -13.86 -21.58
N LYS A 6 61.27 -12.69 -21.79
CA LYS A 6 60.79 -11.42 -21.25
C LYS A 6 59.54 -10.92 -21.97
N ILE A 7 59.41 -11.24 -23.25
CA ILE A 7 58.25 -10.81 -24.09
C ILE A 7 57.01 -11.62 -23.76
N GLN A 8 57.13 -12.88 -23.42
CA GLN A 8 55.97 -13.74 -23.06
C GLN A 8 55.35 -13.38 -21.72
N GLY A 9 56.16 -12.96 -20.73
CA GLY A 9 55.66 -12.55 -19.41
C GLY A 9 54.82 -11.24 -19.46
N THR A 10 55.20 -10.34 -20.35
CA THR A 10 54.51 -9.03 -20.50
C THR A 10 53.13 -9.21 -21.18
N GLN A 11 53.01 -10.11 -22.13
CA GLN A 11 51.78 -10.41 -22.85
C GLN A 11 50.76 -11.15 -21.94
N LEU A 12 51.20 -12.03 -21.08
CA LEU A 12 50.37 -12.76 -20.11
C LEU A 12 49.78 -11.83 -19.04
N ASN A 13 50.54 -10.86 -18.58
CA ASN A 13 50.08 -9.88 -17.60
C ASN A 13 49.08 -8.87 -18.22
N SER A 14 49.31 -8.48 -19.48
CA SER A 14 48.40 -7.57 -20.17
C SER A 14 47.03 -8.22 -20.41
N LEU A 15 46.97 -9.51 -20.80
CA LEU A 15 45.77 -10.28 -20.97
C LEU A 15 44.98 -10.48 -19.65
N ARG A 16 45.69 -10.66 -18.54
CA ARG A 16 45.04 -10.76 -17.21
C ARG A 16 44.44 -9.41 -16.77
N VAL A 17 45.15 -8.34 -16.94
CA VAL A 17 44.68 -6.96 -16.61
C VAL A 17 43.46 -6.61 -17.47
N THR A 18 43.46 -6.92 -18.75
CA THR A 18 42.34 -6.69 -19.66
C THR A 18 41.10 -7.49 -19.26
N ARG A 19 41.29 -8.77 -18.86
CA ARG A 19 40.17 -9.62 -18.38
C ARG A 19 39.58 -9.07 -17.07
N ILE A 20 40.43 -8.65 -16.14
CA ILE A 20 39.99 -8.04 -14.86
C ILE A 20 39.22 -6.74 -15.13
N PHE A 21 39.69 -5.91 -16.06
CA PHE A 21 39.04 -4.65 -16.42
C PHE A 21 37.66 -4.89 -17.05
N ILE A 22 37.53 -5.88 -17.94
CA ILE A 22 36.26 -6.29 -18.53
C ILE A 22 35.29 -6.81 -17.47
N LEU A 23 35.78 -7.60 -16.52
CA LEU A 23 34.97 -8.17 -15.44
C LEU A 23 34.45 -7.08 -14.50
N VAL A 24 35.28 -6.11 -14.16
CA VAL A 24 34.88 -4.93 -13.36
C VAL A 24 33.84 -4.09 -14.12
N MET A 25 34.03 -3.86 -15.43
CA MET A 25 33.06 -3.13 -16.26
C MET A 25 31.67 -3.82 -16.30
N VAL A 26 31.68 -5.17 -16.40
CA VAL A 26 30.43 -5.94 -16.37
C VAL A 26 29.75 -5.87 -15.02
N VAL A 27 30.50 -5.94 -13.92
CA VAL A 27 29.95 -5.81 -12.56
C VAL A 27 29.36 -4.41 -12.34
N VAL A 28 30.04 -3.36 -12.78
CA VAL A 28 29.53 -1.96 -12.70
C VAL A 28 28.28 -1.79 -13.55
N ALA A 29 28.20 -2.38 -14.74
CA ALA A 29 27.03 -2.35 -15.60
C ALA A 29 25.81 -3.09 -14.97
N LEU A 30 26.05 -4.16 -14.20
CA LEU A 30 25.00 -4.88 -13.48
C LEU A 30 24.48 -4.10 -12.27
N LEU A 31 25.28 -3.25 -11.66
CA LEU A 31 24.90 -2.41 -10.50
C LEU A 31 24.08 -1.17 -10.90
N THR A 32 24.17 -0.70 -12.15
CA THR A 32 23.39 0.45 -12.64
C THR A 32 21.97 0.10 -13.07
N GLY A 33 21.56 -1.18 -13.04
CA GLY A 33 20.25 -1.68 -13.48
C GLY A 33 19.10 -1.50 -12.49
N CYS A 34 19.31 -1.03 -11.28
CA CYS A 34 18.22 -0.70 -10.36
C CYS A 34 17.56 0.62 -10.77
N LYS A 35 16.77 0.62 -11.85
CA LYS A 35 15.67 1.58 -11.96
C LYS A 35 14.72 1.29 -10.80
N VAL A 36 14.73 2.16 -9.81
CA VAL A 36 13.66 2.21 -8.81
C VAL A 36 12.36 2.40 -9.61
N TYR A 37 11.59 1.32 -9.72
CA TYR A 37 10.26 1.35 -10.31
C TYR A 37 9.40 2.16 -9.35
N THR A 38 9.35 3.47 -9.55
CA THR A 38 8.40 4.32 -8.85
C THR A 38 7.03 3.97 -9.41
N PHE A 39 6.26 3.22 -8.66
CA PHE A 39 4.87 2.90 -8.98
C PHE A 39 4.06 4.19 -8.86
N ASN A 40 4.13 5.05 -9.88
CA ASN A 40 3.26 6.22 -10.02
C ASN A 40 1.90 5.76 -10.59
N GLY A 41 1.25 4.81 -9.92
CA GLY A 41 -0.09 4.35 -10.29
C GLY A 41 -1.21 5.29 -9.80
N ALA A 42 -0.86 6.40 -9.15
CA ALA A 42 -1.87 7.38 -8.71
C ALA A 42 -2.13 8.37 -9.85
N SER A 43 -3.30 8.30 -10.46
CA SER A 43 -3.78 9.26 -11.45
C SER A 43 -4.33 10.50 -10.77
N ILE A 44 -3.41 11.39 -10.34
CA ILE A 44 -3.75 12.66 -9.70
C ILE A 44 -3.41 13.81 -10.64
N PRO A 45 -4.38 14.68 -10.99
CA PRO A 45 -4.12 15.84 -11.82
C PRO A 45 -3.02 16.72 -11.22
N GLY A 46 -2.12 17.22 -12.08
CA GLY A 46 -0.94 17.97 -11.64
C GLY A 46 -1.24 19.31 -10.90
N ASN A 47 -2.46 19.81 -10.99
CA ASN A 47 -2.97 20.99 -10.29
C ASN A 47 -3.45 20.69 -8.86
N VAL A 48 -3.64 19.43 -8.47
CA VAL A 48 -4.01 18.99 -7.12
C VAL A 48 -2.73 18.82 -6.29
N LYS A 49 -2.63 19.51 -5.15
CA LYS A 49 -1.43 19.54 -4.30
C LYS A 49 -1.71 19.13 -2.86
N THR A 50 -2.92 19.36 -2.38
CA THR A 50 -3.28 19.16 -0.98
C THR A 50 -4.41 18.15 -0.83
N VAL A 51 -4.40 17.41 0.28
CA VAL A 51 -5.45 16.46 0.65
C VAL A 51 -5.78 16.59 2.13
N ARG A 52 -7.06 16.57 2.45
CA ARG A 52 -7.57 16.42 3.81
C ARG A 52 -8.22 15.04 3.92
N VAL A 53 -7.76 14.23 4.84
CA VAL A 53 -8.43 12.99 5.23
C VAL A 53 -9.10 13.24 6.59
N GLN A 54 -10.41 13.28 6.59
CA GLN A 54 -11.20 13.43 7.81
C GLN A 54 -11.14 12.14 8.62
N TYR A 55 -11.52 12.22 9.90
CA TYR A 55 -11.62 11.05 10.74
C TYR A 55 -12.72 10.11 10.21
N ILE A 56 -12.37 8.84 10.00
CA ILE A 56 -13.29 7.81 9.52
C ILE A 56 -14.05 7.25 10.74
N GLU A 57 -15.28 7.72 10.94
CA GLU A 57 -16.10 7.30 12.06
C GLU A 57 -16.55 5.84 11.94
N ASN A 58 -16.70 5.14 13.06
CA ASN A 58 -17.32 3.82 13.06
C ASN A 58 -18.84 3.96 13.29
N LYS A 59 -19.63 3.71 12.24
CA LYS A 59 -21.10 3.68 12.27
C LYS A 59 -21.68 2.27 12.14
N ALA A 60 -20.82 1.25 12.19
CA ALA A 60 -21.26 -0.13 12.20
C ALA A 60 -22.00 -0.46 13.50
N ARG A 61 -22.82 -1.52 13.46
CA ARG A 61 -23.57 -2.01 14.62
C ARG A 61 -22.64 -2.39 15.78
N TYR A 62 -21.52 -3.04 15.49
CA TYR A 62 -20.46 -3.31 16.45
C TYR A 62 -19.33 -2.30 16.24
N GLN A 63 -18.93 -1.65 17.32
CA GLN A 63 -17.92 -0.59 17.26
C GLN A 63 -16.60 -1.06 17.86
N ASN A 64 -15.66 -1.42 17.01
CA ASN A 64 -14.26 -1.57 17.40
C ASN A 64 -13.63 -0.18 17.53
N ASN A 65 -13.28 0.23 18.76
CA ASN A 65 -12.76 1.56 19.04
C ASN A 65 -11.35 1.82 18.49
N GLN A 66 -10.60 0.77 18.16
CA GLN A 66 -9.24 0.88 17.65
C GLN A 66 -9.19 1.04 16.13
N LEU A 67 -10.18 0.52 15.42
CA LEU A 67 -10.18 0.47 13.95
C LEU A 67 -10.22 1.88 13.33
N SER A 68 -11.12 2.75 13.79
CA SER A 68 -11.29 4.11 13.22
C SER A 68 -10.01 4.94 13.25
N PRO A 69 -9.33 5.13 14.40
CA PRO A 69 -8.11 5.93 14.45
C PRO A 69 -6.98 5.29 13.64
N GLN A 70 -6.83 3.97 13.70
CA GLN A 70 -5.75 3.28 13.00
C GLN A 70 -5.95 3.29 11.48
N LEU A 71 -7.18 3.05 11.01
CA LEU A 71 -7.49 3.12 9.57
C LEU A 71 -7.30 4.53 9.02
N THR A 72 -7.78 5.55 9.76
CA THR A 72 -7.60 6.95 9.38
C THR A 72 -6.13 7.30 9.23
N GLU A 73 -5.33 6.96 10.23
CA GLU A 73 -3.90 7.27 10.22
C GLU A 73 -3.15 6.47 9.16
N ARG A 74 -3.48 5.20 8.98
CA ARG A 74 -2.88 4.36 7.95
C ARG A 74 -3.16 4.88 6.54
N LEU A 75 -4.38 5.35 6.29
CA LEU A 75 -4.75 5.94 5.00
C LEU A 75 -3.98 7.25 4.76
N ARG A 76 -3.85 8.14 5.77
CA ARG A 76 -3.05 9.37 5.69
C ARG A 76 -1.60 9.07 5.34
N GLN A 77 -0.97 8.14 6.06
CA GLN A 77 0.41 7.72 5.82
C GLN A 77 0.60 7.17 4.41
N LYS A 78 -0.34 6.32 3.96
CA LYS A 78 -0.28 5.73 2.62
C LYS A 78 -0.39 6.79 1.53
N ILE A 79 -1.32 7.72 1.65
CA ILE A 79 -1.48 8.83 0.69
C ILE A 79 -0.20 9.67 0.65
N THR A 80 0.33 10.07 1.80
CA THR A 80 1.55 10.90 1.86
C THR A 80 2.78 10.19 1.31
N SER A 81 2.90 8.88 1.54
CA SER A 81 4.06 8.10 1.10
C SER A 81 4.02 7.69 -0.38
N GLN A 82 2.82 7.53 -0.97
CA GLN A 82 2.65 7.03 -2.33
C GLN A 82 2.18 8.07 -3.33
N THR A 83 1.89 9.29 -2.88
CA THR A 83 1.52 10.41 -3.75
C THR A 83 2.38 11.64 -3.49
N LYS A 84 2.22 12.65 -4.32
CA LYS A 84 2.86 13.97 -4.11
C LYS A 84 1.96 14.95 -3.34
N LEU A 85 0.86 14.45 -2.76
CA LEU A 85 -0.09 15.27 -2.02
C LEU A 85 0.45 15.61 -0.63
N THR A 86 0.25 16.85 -0.22
CA THR A 86 0.54 17.30 1.14
C THR A 86 -0.71 17.18 1.99
N GLN A 87 -0.61 16.43 3.10
CA GLN A 87 -1.70 16.33 4.08
C GLN A 87 -1.90 17.67 4.79
N VAL A 88 -3.14 18.15 4.80
CA VAL A 88 -3.53 19.39 5.50
C VAL A 88 -4.81 19.15 6.30
N ASN A 89 -5.07 20.01 7.29
CA ASN A 89 -6.31 19.99 8.07
C ASN A 89 -7.32 21.08 7.63
N SER A 90 -6.92 21.92 6.68
CA SER A 90 -7.75 23.01 6.18
C SER A 90 -8.93 22.47 5.38
N GLU A 91 -10.07 23.16 5.51
CA GLU A 91 -11.26 22.87 4.70
C GLU A 91 -11.08 23.23 3.22
N ASP A 92 -10.08 24.05 2.90
CA ASP A 92 -9.74 24.47 1.54
C ASP A 92 -8.84 23.48 0.81
N ALA A 93 -8.60 22.28 1.36
CA ALA A 93 -7.83 21.24 0.69
C ALA A 93 -8.36 20.94 -0.72
N ASP A 94 -7.45 20.72 -1.68
CA ASP A 94 -7.82 20.42 -3.06
C ASP A 94 -8.66 19.13 -3.14
N TYR A 95 -8.25 18.10 -2.40
CA TYR A 95 -9.01 16.87 -2.17
C TYR A 95 -9.47 16.79 -0.71
N ASP A 96 -10.75 16.51 -0.51
CA ASP A 96 -11.35 16.31 0.81
C ASP A 96 -11.97 14.91 0.85
N ILE A 97 -11.43 14.04 1.71
CA ILE A 97 -11.85 12.65 1.87
C ILE A 97 -12.55 12.52 3.21
N SER A 98 -13.81 12.15 3.17
CA SER A 98 -14.65 11.91 4.35
C SER A 98 -15.35 10.55 4.24
N GLY A 99 -15.79 9.98 5.37
CA GLY A 99 -16.56 8.76 5.33
C GLY A 99 -16.63 8.04 6.67
N TYR A 100 -17.09 6.79 6.62
CA TYR A 100 -17.35 6.01 7.82
C TYR A 100 -17.25 4.50 7.55
N ILE A 101 -16.97 3.74 8.60
CA ILE A 101 -17.09 2.29 8.62
C ILE A 101 -18.57 1.97 8.72
N SER A 102 -19.11 1.33 7.68
CA SER A 102 -20.54 1.02 7.55
C SER A 102 -20.92 -0.37 8.05
N GLN A 103 -19.95 -1.29 8.05
CA GLN A 103 -20.19 -2.69 8.43
C GLN A 103 -19.01 -3.24 9.23
N TYR A 104 -19.33 -4.01 10.25
CA TYR A 104 -18.38 -4.78 11.05
C TYR A 104 -19.16 -5.99 11.62
N ASP A 105 -19.26 -7.05 10.83
CA ASP A 105 -20.14 -8.17 11.13
C ASP A 105 -19.40 -9.50 11.08
N VAL A 106 -19.79 -10.41 11.99
CA VAL A 106 -19.28 -11.78 12.02
C VAL A 106 -20.35 -12.74 11.55
N SER A 107 -19.96 -13.64 10.66
CA SER A 107 -20.80 -14.75 10.19
C SER A 107 -20.02 -16.06 10.24
N THR A 108 -20.73 -17.20 10.26
CA THR A 108 -20.13 -18.53 10.11
C THR A 108 -19.72 -18.74 8.65
N SER A 109 -18.45 -19.12 8.43
CA SER A 109 -17.94 -19.38 7.07
C SER A 109 -17.58 -20.84 6.80
N GLY A 110 -17.34 -21.64 7.84
CA GLY A 110 -16.99 -23.04 7.68
C GLY A 110 -17.58 -23.95 8.76
N ILE A 111 -18.00 -25.14 8.36
CA ILE A 111 -18.50 -26.19 9.25
C ILE A 111 -17.65 -27.45 9.03
N SER A 112 -17.16 -28.04 10.11
CA SER A 112 -16.44 -29.31 10.11
C SER A 112 -17.01 -30.23 11.20
N ASN A 113 -17.27 -31.49 10.85
CA ASN A 113 -17.83 -32.46 11.77
C ASN A 113 -19.13 -31.98 12.47
N GLN A 114 -20.02 -31.26 11.74
CA GLN A 114 -21.24 -30.65 12.24
C GLN A 114 -21.07 -29.55 13.29
N GLN A 115 -19.84 -29.03 13.44
CA GLN A 115 -19.51 -27.90 14.31
C GLN A 115 -18.94 -26.74 13.51
N VAL A 116 -19.21 -25.52 13.97
CA VAL A 116 -18.62 -24.30 13.37
C VAL A 116 -17.10 -24.35 13.59
N ALA A 117 -16.35 -24.36 12.49
CA ALA A 117 -14.88 -24.40 12.51
C ALA A 117 -14.25 -23.04 12.21
N THR A 118 -14.94 -22.22 11.40
CA THR A 118 -14.43 -20.94 10.94
C THR A 118 -15.52 -19.88 10.97
N ASN A 119 -15.19 -18.74 11.51
CA ASN A 119 -15.96 -17.51 11.42
C ASN A 119 -15.32 -16.54 10.42
N ARG A 120 -16.14 -15.65 9.88
CA ARG A 120 -15.73 -14.60 8.95
C ARG A 120 -16.15 -13.25 9.48
N LEU A 121 -15.16 -12.38 9.67
CA LEU A 121 -15.37 -10.96 9.96
C LEU A 121 -15.40 -10.19 8.63
N THR A 122 -16.49 -9.50 8.35
CA THR A 122 -16.60 -8.61 7.20
C THR A 122 -16.61 -7.16 7.67
N VAL A 123 -15.71 -6.35 7.09
CA VAL A 123 -15.60 -4.92 7.37
C VAL A 123 -15.80 -4.16 6.07
N ALA A 124 -16.71 -3.18 6.08
CA ALA A 124 -16.95 -2.30 4.94
C ALA A 124 -16.84 -0.81 5.35
N VAL A 125 -16.30 -0.03 4.43
CA VAL A 125 -16.07 1.41 4.60
C VAL A 125 -16.64 2.13 3.40
N ASN A 126 -17.41 3.20 3.64
CA ASN A 126 -17.90 4.09 2.60
C ASN A 126 -17.23 5.44 2.75
N LEU A 127 -16.65 5.93 1.66
CA LEU A 127 -15.95 7.20 1.60
C LEU A 127 -16.51 8.06 0.46
N ILE A 128 -16.30 9.35 0.60
CA ILE A 128 -16.60 10.36 -0.42
C ILE A 128 -15.31 11.15 -0.66
N LEU A 129 -14.87 11.18 -1.90
CA LEU A 129 -13.82 12.08 -2.37
C LEU A 129 -14.46 13.28 -3.04
N LYS A 130 -14.21 14.45 -2.48
CA LYS A 130 -14.59 15.74 -3.06
C LYS A 130 -13.37 16.41 -3.70
N ASP A 131 -13.41 16.57 -5.01
CA ASP A 131 -12.41 17.34 -5.77
C ASP A 131 -12.85 18.80 -5.85
N ARG A 132 -12.14 19.68 -5.15
CA ARG A 132 -12.41 21.13 -5.16
C ARG A 132 -11.62 21.87 -6.24
N LYS A 133 -10.68 21.18 -6.89
CA LYS A 133 -9.75 21.79 -7.84
C LYS A 133 -10.24 21.71 -9.28
N THR A 134 -11.00 20.67 -9.59
CA THR A 134 -11.56 20.48 -10.93
C THR A 134 -12.96 21.11 -10.99
N PRO A 135 -13.16 22.19 -11.78
CA PRO A 135 -14.47 22.82 -11.93
C PRO A 135 -15.52 21.83 -12.44
N GLY A 136 -16.65 21.72 -11.75
CA GLY A 136 -17.73 20.81 -12.12
C GLY A 136 -17.49 19.34 -11.80
N ALA A 137 -16.40 19.00 -11.11
CA ALA A 137 -16.18 17.63 -10.65
C ALA A 137 -17.27 17.20 -9.68
N GLN A 138 -17.82 16.02 -9.91
CA GLN A 138 -18.78 15.40 -9.01
C GLN A 138 -18.06 14.72 -7.86
N GLU A 139 -18.73 14.62 -6.71
CA GLU A 139 -18.23 13.82 -5.60
C GLU A 139 -18.17 12.34 -6.01
N ARG A 140 -17.05 11.68 -5.72
CA ARG A 140 -16.86 10.25 -6.00
C ARG A 140 -17.17 9.44 -4.74
N ASN A 141 -18.14 8.56 -4.84
CA ASN A 141 -18.43 7.59 -3.79
C ASN A 141 -17.54 6.36 -3.96
N ILE A 142 -16.91 5.93 -2.87
CA ILE A 142 -15.98 4.82 -2.80
C ILE A 142 -16.47 3.87 -1.73
N SER A 143 -16.53 2.58 -2.04
CA SER A 143 -16.92 1.54 -1.09
C SER A 143 -15.88 0.43 -1.11
N ALA A 144 -15.19 0.25 -0.01
CA ALA A 144 -14.22 -0.82 0.19
C ALA A 144 -14.77 -1.84 1.20
N SER A 145 -14.67 -3.12 0.86
CA SER A 145 -15.11 -4.21 1.75
C SER A 145 -14.11 -5.35 1.72
N ARG A 146 -13.75 -5.85 2.91
CA ARG A 146 -12.85 -7.00 3.07
C ARG A 146 -13.38 -7.96 4.12
N SER A 147 -13.09 -9.22 3.90
CA SER A 147 -13.46 -10.30 4.83
C SER A 147 -12.23 -11.05 5.30
N PHE A 148 -12.23 -11.42 6.57
CA PHE A 148 -11.13 -12.07 7.26
C PHE A 148 -11.65 -13.29 8.00
N ASP A 149 -11.10 -14.46 7.70
CA ASP A 149 -11.49 -15.70 8.34
C ASP A 149 -10.69 -15.93 9.63
N PHE A 150 -11.35 -16.41 10.67
CA PHE A 150 -10.70 -16.74 11.94
C PHE A 150 -11.32 -18.00 12.57
N SER A 151 -10.57 -18.66 13.44
CA SER A 151 -11.05 -19.87 14.13
C SER A 151 -12.29 -19.58 14.99
N ALA A 152 -13.31 -20.41 14.87
CA ALA A 152 -14.50 -20.33 15.71
C ALA A 152 -14.21 -20.61 17.21
N SER A 153 -13.02 -21.12 17.56
CA SER A 153 -12.58 -21.27 18.93
C SER A 153 -12.21 -19.95 19.60
N LEU A 154 -12.00 -18.87 18.82
CA LEU A 154 -11.67 -17.55 19.32
C LEU A 154 -12.95 -16.73 19.56
N THR A 155 -12.92 -15.94 20.62
CA THR A 155 -13.90 -14.86 20.79
C THR A 155 -13.58 -13.71 19.80
N LEU A 156 -14.57 -12.87 19.50
CA LEU A 156 -14.33 -11.72 18.61
C LEU A 156 -13.19 -10.80 19.08
N PRO A 157 -13.10 -10.42 20.38
CA PRO A 157 -11.95 -9.60 20.82
C PRO A 157 -10.58 -10.27 20.66
N GLN A 158 -10.50 -11.60 20.79
CA GLN A 158 -9.25 -12.34 20.53
C GLN A 158 -8.89 -12.35 19.05
N ALA A 159 -9.89 -12.55 18.17
CA ALA A 159 -9.70 -12.47 16.73
C ALA A 159 -9.30 -11.06 16.30
N GLU A 160 -9.90 -10.02 16.87
CA GLU A 160 -9.55 -8.62 16.61
C GLU A 160 -8.08 -8.32 16.92
N GLN A 161 -7.56 -8.80 18.04
CA GLN A 161 -6.14 -8.62 18.38
C GLN A 161 -5.20 -9.25 17.35
N GLN A 162 -5.59 -10.38 16.75
CA GLN A 162 -4.78 -11.07 15.75
C GLN A 162 -4.90 -10.43 14.36
N LEU A 163 -6.09 -9.96 14.01
CA LEU A 163 -6.42 -9.51 12.65
C LEU A 163 -6.30 -7.99 12.45
N ASN A 164 -6.16 -7.22 13.53
CA ASN A 164 -6.25 -5.77 13.48
C ASN A 164 -5.31 -5.13 12.44
N ASP A 165 -4.06 -5.50 12.43
CA ASP A 165 -3.07 -4.96 11.50
C ASP A 165 -3.38 -5.36 10.04
N GLU A 166 -3.88 -6.57 9.84
CA GLU A 166 -4.28 -7.06 8.54
C GLU A 166 -5.52 -6.33 8.02
N ILE A 167 -6.52 -6.14 8.88
CA ILE A 167 -7.75 -5.39 8.57
C ILE A 167 -7.39 -3.96 8.15
N VAL A 168 -6.63 -3.26 8.98
CA VAL A 168 -6.24 -1.85 8.73
C VAL A 168 -5.45 -1.72 7.43
N ARG A 169 -4.47 -2.62 7.21
CA ARG A 169 -3.64 -2.60 6.01
C ARG A 169 -4.46 -2.85 4.75
N ASN A 170 -5.24 -3.94 4.73
CA ASN A 170 -5.96 -4.36 3.54
C ASN A 170 -7.06 -3.37 3.17
N LEU A 171 -7.76 -2.79 4.16
CA LEU A 171 -8.74 -1.73 3.90
C LEU A 171 -8.08 -0.45 3.39
N ALA A 172 -6.98 -0.01 3.99
CA ALA A 172 -6.26 1.18 3.53
C ALA A 172 -5.70 1.00 2.11
N ASP A 173 -5.24 -0.22 1.76
CA ASP A 173 -4.75 -0.56 0.44
C ASP A 173 -5.88 -0.51 -0.60
N GLU A 174 -7.02 -1.12 -0.28
CA GLU A 174 -8.20 -1.11 -1.15
C GLU A 174 -8.73 0.31 -1.37
N ILE A 175 -8.90 1.07 -0.28
CA ILE A 175 -9.36 2.46 -0.33
C ILE A 175 -8.40 3.30 -1.19
N PHE A 176 -7.10 3.18 -0.96
CA PHE A 176 -6.10 3.92 -1.72
C PHE A 176 -6.18 3.62 -3.22
N ASN A 177 -6.30 2.33 -3.58
CA ASN A 177 -6.42 1.93 -4.96
C ASN A 177 -7.67 2.50 -5.62
N GLN A 178 -8.82 2.47 -4.94
CA GLN A 178 -10.06 3.04 -5.48
C GLN A 178 -10.04 4.57 -5.56
N LEU A 179 -9.29 5.24 -4.67
CA LEU A 179 -9.13 6.70 -4.71
C LEU A 179 -8.26 7.17 -5.87
N PHE A 180 -7.15 6.48 -6.14
CA PHE A 180 -6.06 7.02 -6.93
C PHE A 180 -5.60 6.14 -8.11
N SER A 181 -6.14 4.93 -8.29
CA SER A 181 -5.83 4.10 -9.44
C SER A 181 -6.95 4.22 -10.47
N ASP A 182 -6.59 4.56 -11.70
CA ASP A 182 -7.51 4.46 -12.84
C ASP A 182 -7.55 3.00 -13.28
N TRP A 183 -8.73 2.38 -13.21
CA TRP A 183 -9.03 1.07 -13.76
C TRP A 183 -9.84 1.21 -15.04
#